data_f9b675525e97d7bf6ddb2820b77f8892
#
_entry.id   f9b675525e97d7bf6ddb2820b77f8892
#
_cell.length_a   1.000
_cell.length_b   1.000
_cell.length_c   1.000
_cell.angle_alpha   90.00
_cell.angle_beta   90.00
_cell.angle_gamma   90.00
#
_symmetry.space_group_name_H-M   'P 1'
#
loop_
_entity.id
_entity.type
_entity.pdbx_description
1 polymer ?
#
loop_
_entity_poly.entity_id
_entity_poly.type
_entity_poly.pdbx_seq_one_letter_code
_entity_poly.pdbx_strand_id
1 'polypeptide(L)'
;MQKRSVQSQSDIKANNCKLVLNIIRDNQNSNISRADIAKITKMSATSITRITELLMASGFVRQSESVANGNVGRNGIKLEVETDAVLTLGISIDSDYIGICILNFVDDFTAHKRIRLEGTGYQAKEILEIAYQGCLGLCADSSCRMEDIDAVGISCIGNIDYKTGTVFFAPQFQWKDVELGQMAREKFQKPVYVDNDMKSSLIGLAHRRKDIRHEDVTYLSIGTGVGSAIMYGGSIVRGSDNAAGEVGHIILESSGRLCDCGSTGCVQTYLTKNSLIEQCREQGHEVKDVHQIYEAYRRKEGWASEFVERQGQYLAMLIRNLVYMYNTRYILVGGAIVTDFPELFHVTKGKVSGLLYDNLRKGLQIEMVKERDNSRAGAAFAAQEAFLEQMLCAE
;
A
#
# COMPACT_ATOMS: atom_id res chain seq x y z
N MET A 1 -10.87 -6.09 26.94
CA MET A 1 -12.26 -5.77 26.56
C MET A 1 -12.24 -4.42 25.87
N GLN A 2 -12.26 -4.39 24.52
CA GLN A 2 -12.49 -3.16 23.78
C GLN A 2 -13.89 -2.64 24.15
N LYS A 3 -13.95 -1.46 24.73
CA LYS A 3 -15.22 -0.74 24.90
C LYS A 3 -15.81 -0.54 23.51
N ARG A 4 -16.89 -1.27 23.18
CA ARG A 4 -17.75 -0.90 22.06
C ARG A 4 -18.27 0.50 22.38
N SER A 5 -17.68 1.53 21.79
CA SER A 5 -18.28 2.86 21.81
C SER A 5 -19.60 2.76 21.04
N VAL A 6 -20.67 3.21 21.67
CA VAL A 6 -21.94 3.40 20.99
C VAL A 6 -21.67 4.42 19.88
N GLN A 7 -21.88 4.05 18.60
CA GLN A 7 -21.74 4.98 17.49
C GLN A 7 -22.67 6.16 17.73
N SER A 8 -22.12 7.37 17.71
CA SER A 8 -22.92 8.57 17.82
C SER A 8 -23.75 8.77 16.53
N GLN A 9 -24.80 9.60 16.59
CA GLN A 9 -25.56 9.93 15.38
C GLN A 9 -24.69 10.63 14.33
N SER A 10 -23.68 11.38 14.75
CA SER A 10 -22.67 11.99 13.88
C SER A 10 -21.82 10.94 13.17
N ASP A 11 -21.36 9.90 13.87
CA ASP A 11 -20.57 8.82 13.26
C ASP A 11 -21.39 8.05 12.20
N ILE A 12 -22.67 7.81 12.47
CA ILE A 12 -23.58 7.16 11.50
C ILE A 12 -23.77 8.05 10.28
N LYS A 13 -23.94 9.37 10.48
CA LYS A 13 -24.08 10.34 9.39
C LYS A 13 -22.82 10.37 8.52
N ALA A 14 -21.63 10.49 9.12
CA ALA A 14 -20.35 10.51 8.43
C ALA A 14 -20.11 9.21 7.63
N ASN A 15 -20.38 8.05 8.23
CA ASN A 15 -20.27 6.76 7.56
C ASN A 15 -21.22 6.62 6.36
N ASN A 16 -22.44 7.12 6.47
CA ASN A 16 -23.40 7.12 5.37
C ASN A 16 -22.98 8.07 4.24
N CYS A 17 -22.45 9.26 4.57
CA CYS A 17 -21.90 10.20 3.59
C CYS A 17 -20.71 9.58 2.85
N LYS A 18 -19.78 8.95 3.58
CA LYS A 18 -18.62 8.24 3.01
C LYS A 18 -19.06 7.09 2.10
N LEU A 19 -20.03 6.29 2.52
CA LEU A 19 -20.57 5.20 1.70
C LEU A 19 -21.14 5.71 0.38
N VAL A 20 -21.98 6.75 0.42
CA VAL A 20 -22.61 7.34 -0.77
C VAL A 20 -21.55 7.96 -1.69
N LEU A 21 -20.58 8.68 -1.12
CA LEU A 21 -19.47 9.28 -1.85
C LEU A 21 -18.64 8.23 -2.58
N ASN A 22 -18.27 7.15 -1.90
CA ASN A 22 -17.51 6.05 -2.51
C ASN A 22 -18.29 5.36 -3.63
N ILE A 23 -19.60 5.16 -3.48
CA ILE A 23 -20.45 4.62 -4.55
C ILE A 23 -20.44 5.54 -5.78
N ILE A 24 -20.52 6.85 -5.61
CA ILE A 24 -20.47 7.81 -6.72
C ILE A 24 -19.08 7.76 -7.38
N ARG A 25 -18.02 7.74 -6.60
CA ARG A 25 -16.61 7.68 -7.04
C ARG A 25 -16.31 6.39 -7.82
N ASP A 26 -16.74 5.24 -7.31
CA ASP A 26 -16.56 3.95 -7.99
C ASP A 26 -17.34 3.85 -9.31
N ASN A 27 -18.39 4.64 -9.46
CA ASN A 27 -19.26 4.69 -10.63
C ASN A 27 -19.08 5.97 -11.47
N GLN A 28 -17.95 6.64 -11.38
CA GLN A 28 -17.66 7.92 -12.06
C GLN A 28 -17.91 7.85 -13.58
N ASN A 29 -17.62 6.72 -14.21
CA ASN A 29 -17.80 6.49 -15.65
C ASN A 29 -19.17 5.90 -16.01
N SER A 30 -20.06 5.72 -15.05
CA SER A 30 -21.41 5.21 -15.22
C SER A 30 -22.44 6.27 -14.84
N ASN A 31 -23.61 6.24 -15.46
CA ASN A 31 -24.67 7.21 -15.21
C ASN A 31 -25.41 6.93 -13.88
N ILE A 32 -24.69 7.01 -12.73
CA ILE A 32 -25.31 6.69 -11.44
C ILE A 32 -26.25 7.83 -10.98
N SER A 33 -27.46 7.47 -10.58
CA SER A 33 -28.46 8.39 -10.07
C SER A 33 -28.74 8.18 -8.58
N ARG A 34 -29.42 9.14 -7.93
CA ARG A 34 -29.91 8.98 -6.54
C ARG A 34 -30.74 7.73 -6.36
N ALA A 35 -31.55 7.36 -7.37
CA ALA A 35 -32.39 6.17 -7.32
C ALA A 35 -31.55 4.88 -7.33
N ASP A 36 -30.45 4.85 -8.08
CA ASP A 36 -29.55 3.70 -8.13
C ASP A 36 -28.78 3.57 -6.81
N ILE A 37 -28.31 4.67 -6.26
CA ILE A 37 -27.65 4.70 -4.94
C ILE A 37 -28.59 4.19 -3.84
N ALA A 38 -29.87 4.61 -3.87
CA ALA A 38 -30.88 4.13 -2.92
C ALA A 38 -31.10 2.60 -3.02
N LYS A 39 -31.10 2.04 -4.24
CA LYS A 39 -31.19 0.60 -4.45
C LYS A 39 -29.96 -0.16 -3.92
N ILE A 40 -28.75 0.36 -4.19
CA ILE A 40 -27.48 -0.25 -3.75
C ILE A 40 -27.39 -0.23 -2.22
N THR A 41 -27.66 0.93 -1.59
CA THR A 41 -27.49 1.12 -0.14
C THR A 41 -28.68 0.63 0.68
N LYS A 42 -29.83 0.41 0.06
CA LYS A 42 -31.12 0.16 0.72
C LYS A 42 -31.58 1.31 1.64
N MET A 43 -31.03 2.48 1.47
CA MET A 43 -31.46 3.70 2.17
C MET A 43 -32.72 4.30 1.54
N SER A 44 -33.46 5.10 2.33
CA SER A 44 -34.62 5.84 1.79
C SER A 44 -34.20 6.89 0.76
N ALA A 45 -35.05 7.16 -0.23
CA ALA A 45 -34.79 8.20 -1.22
C ALA A 45 -34.54 9.59 -0.59
N THR A 46 -35.27 9.88 0.50
CA THR A 46 -35.09 11.13 1.27
C THR A 46 -33.71 11.21 1.90
N SER A 47 -33.20 10.09 2.47
CA SER A 47 -31.86 10.05 3.05
C SER A 47 -30.79 10.27 1.98
N ILE A 48 -30.91 9.61 0.83
CA ILE A 48 -29.97 9.78 -0.29
C ILE A 48 -29.99 11.24 -0.81
N THR A 49 -31.17 11.84 -0.96
CA THR A 49 -31.27 13.23 -1.38
C THR A 49 -30.54 14.15 -0.43
N ARG A 50 -30.77 14.04 0.89
CA ARG A 50 -30.11 14.85 1.91
C ARG A 50 -28.58 14.64 1.92
N ILE A 51 -28.10 13.41 1.79
CA ILE A 51 -26.66 13.11 1.75
C ILE A 51 -26.04 13.72 0.49
N THR A 52 -26.65 13.53 -0.67
CA THR A 52 -26.10 14.06 -1.93
C THR A 52 -26.13 15.59 -1.98
N GLU A 53 -27.13 16.26 -1.37
CA GLU A 53 -27.17 17.72 -1.20
C GLU A 53 -26.01 18.20 -0.32
N LEU A 54 -25.74 17.50 0.79
CA LEU A 54 -24.58 17.80 1.65
C LEU A 54 -23.27 17.66 0.87
N LEU A 55 -23.06 16.55 0.18
CA LEU A 55 -21.83 16.30 -0.60
C LEU A 55 -21.65 17.32 -1.74
N MET A 56 -22.74 17.82 -2.32
CA MET A 56 -22.69 18.92 -3.30
C MET A 56 -22.36 20.25 -2.66
N ALA A 57 -22.94 20.56 -1.50
CA ALA A 57 -22.64 21.78 -0.75
C ALA A 57 -21.18 21.83 -0.29
N SER A 58 -20.58 20.66 0.05
CA SER A 58 -19.17 20.53 0.40
C SER A 58 -18.23 20.49 -0.83
N GLY A 59 -18.75 20.58 -2.06
CA GLY A 59 -17.95 20.59 -3.29
C GLY A 59 -17.38 19.23 -3.73
N PHE A 60 -17.78 18.12 -3.09
CA PHE A 60 -17.27 16.79 -3.45
C PHE A 60 -17.98 16.17 -4.66
N VAL A 61 -19.24 16.53 -4.87
CA VAL A 61 -20.11 15.95 -5.89
C VAL A 61 -20.79 17.05 -6.68
N ARG A 62 -20.96 16.81 -7.99
CA ARG A 62 -21.77 17.65 -8.87
C ARG A 62 -22.86 16.85 -9.56
N GLN A 63 -23.85 17.58 -10.07
CA GLN A 63 -24.82 17.03 -11.02
C GLN A 63 -24.32 17.26 -12.43
N SER A 64 -24.37 16.24 -13.26
CA SER A 64 -24.11 16.38 -14.69
C SER A 64 -25.36 16.01 -15.50
N GLU A 65 -25.47 16.57 -16.70
CA GLU A 65 -26.60 16.29 -17.60
C GLU A 65 -26.57 14.81 -18.04
N SER A 66 -27.71 14.14 -17.95
CA SER A 66 -27.84 12.77 -18.47
C SER A 66 -27.87 12.81 -20.00
N VAL A 67 -26.94 12.09 -20.63
CA VAL A 67 -27.08 11.75 -22.05
C VAL A 67 -28.28 10.84 -22.19
N ALA A 68 -29.27 11.26 -22.99
CA ALA A 68 -30.52 10.54 -23.20
C ALA A 68 -30.24 9.15 -23.80
N ASN A 69 -30.30 8.13 -22.99
CA ASN A 69 -30.40 6.74 -23.45
C ASN A 69 -31.88 6.47 -23.70
N GLY A 70 -32.27 6.40 -24.96
CA GLY A 70 -33.59 6.20 -25.56
C GLY A 70 -34.73 5.40 -24.88
N ASN A 71 -34.74 5.29 -23.58
CA ASN A 71 -35.80 4.65 -22.82
C ASN A 71 -36.79 5.70 -22.30
N VAL A 72 -38.08 5.44 -22.52
CA VAL A 72 -39.21 6.26 -22.06
C VAL A 72 -39.25 6.27 -20.53
N GLY A 73 -38.75 7.36 -19.94
CA GLY A 73 -38.76 7.61 -18.50
C GLY A 73 -38.01 8.91 -18.21
N ARG A 74 -38.37 9.64 -17.12
CA ARG A 74 -37.64 10.84 -16.69
C ARG A 74 -36.20 10.46 -16.36
N ASN A 75 -35.26 10.87 -17.21
CA ASN A 75 -33.85 10.61 -17.03
C ASN A 75 -33.41 11.08 -15.62
N GLY A 76 -32.86 10.15 -14.82
CA GLY A 76 -32.31 10.51 -13.51
C GLY A 76 -31.10 11.42 -13.69
N ILE A 77 -31.03 12.46 -12.85
CA ILE A 77 -29.86 13.34 -12.84
C ILE A 77 -28.64 12.52 -12.43
N LYS A 78 -27.60 12.54 -13.27
CA LYS A 78 -26.33 11.86 -13.01
C LYS A 78 -25.57 12.59 -11.89
N LEU A 79 -24.92 11.84 -11.02
CA LEU A 79 -24.01 12.34 -10.00
C LEU A 79 -22.57 11.94 -10.36
N GLU A 80 -21.67 12.90 -10.24
CA GLU A 80 -20.24 12.75 -10.47
C GLU A 80 -19.47 13.38 -9.31
N VAL A 81 -18.27 12.85 -8.98
CA VAL A 81 -17.39 13.57 -8.07
C VAL A 81 -16.68 14.71 -8.82
N GLU A 82 -16.34 15.75 -8.10
CA GLU A 82 -15.46 16.80 -8.62
C GLU A 82 -14.03 16.30 -8.61
N THR A 83 -13.38 16.25 -9.76
CA THR A 83 -12.07 15.62 -9.94
C THR A 83 -11.00 16.19 -9.02
N ASP A 84 -11.01 17.49 -8.81
CA ASP A 84 -10.00 18.21 -8.03
C ASP A 84 -10.53 18.66 -6.66
N ALA A 85 -11.64 18.06 -6.18
CA ALA A 85 -12.24 18.39 -4.89
C ALA A 85 -11.30 18.10 -3.71
N VAL A 86 -10.41 17.13 -3.85
CA VAL A 86 -9.36 16.80 -2.88
C VAL A 86 -8.08 16.41 -3.64
N LEU A 87 -7.03 17.18 -3.40
CA LEU A 87 -5.68 16.89 -3.90
C LEU A 87 -4.78 16.45 -2.75
N THR A 88 -4.11 15.31 -2.91
CA THR A 88 -3.21 14.79 -1.89
C THR A 88 -1.82 14.50 -2.44
N LEU A 89 -0.81 14.80 -1.63
CA LEU A 89 0.56 14.35 -1.86
C LEU A 89 0.76 12.97 -1.23
N GLY A 90 1.38 12.07 -1.98
CA GLY A 90 1.91 10.82 -1.47
C GLY A 90 3.42 10.83 -1.54
N ILE A 91 4.07 10.56 -0.41
CA ILE A 91 5.51 10.52 -0.28
C ILE A 91 5.90 9.12 0.21
N SER A 92 6.82 8.44 -0.49
CA SER A 92 7.46 7.23 0.03
C SER A 92 8.92 7.52 0.38
N ILE A 93 9.32 7.16 1.59
CA ILE A 93 10.69 7.29 2.10
C ILE A 93 11.27 5.88 2.20
N ASP A 94 12.16 5.55 1.28
CA ASP A 94 12.92 4.30 1.26
C ASP A 94 14.41 4.59 1.51
N SER A 95 15.20 3.56 1.74
CA SER A 95 16.62 3.67 2.07
C SER A 95 17.48 4.34 0.99
N ASP A 96 17.07 4.26 -0.28
CA ASP A 96 17.84 4.73 -1.43
C ASP A 96 17.10 5.74 -2.32
N TYR A 97 15.83 6.05 -2.00
CA TYR A 97 15.05 7.03 -2.74
C TYR A 97 13.88 7.62 -1.94
N ILE A 98 13.41 8.77 -2.42
CA ILE A 98 12.12 9.35 -2.07
C ILE A 98 11.24 9.34 -3.31
N GLY A 99 10.07 8.70 -3.21
CA GLY A 99 9.03 8.74 -4.25
C GLY A 99 7.96 9.76 -3.89
N ILE A 100 7.50 10.54 -4.86
CA ILE A 100 6.46 11.55 -4.65
C ILE A 100 5.39 11.39 -5.73
N CYS A 101 4.14 11.60 -5.39
CA CYS A 101 3.03 11.69 -6.34
C CYS A 101 1.98 12.69 -5.88
N ILE A 102 1.21 13.22 -6.83
CA ILE A 102 -0.02 13.97 -6.60
C ILE A 102 -1.16 13.09 -7.03
N LEU A 103 -2.14 12.94 -6.16
CA LEU A 103 -3.37 12.17 -6.38
C LEU A 103 -4.56 13.11 -6.34
N ASN A 104 -5.43 13.04 -7.35
CA ASN A 104 -6.70 13.74 -7.38
C ASN A 104 -7.84 12.90 -6.76
N PHE A 105 -9.05 13.43 -6.77
CA PHE A 105 -10.18 12.80 -6.09
C PHE A 105 -10.80 11.61 -6.85
N VAL A 106 -10.45 11.42 -8.10
CA VAL A 106 -10.89 10.27 -8.91
C VAL A 106 -9.83 9.16 -9.01
N ASP A 107 -8.86 9.15 -8.09
CA ASP A 107 -7.78 8.17 -8.00
C ASP A 107 -6.77 8.22 -9.17
N ASP A 108 -6.72 9.33 -9.90
CA ASP A 108 -5.73 9.53 -10.95
C ASP A 108 -4.48 10.20 -10.40
N PHE A 109 -3.33 9.63 -10.77
CA PHE A 109 -2.03 10.24 -10.51
C PHE A 109 -1.78 11.31 -11.54
N THR A 110 -1.91 12.58 -11.16
CA THR A 110 -1.67 13.71 -12.06
C THR A 110 -0.18 13.90 -12.33
N ALA A 111 0.67 13.56 -11.37
CA ALA A 111 2.12 13.65 -11.49
C ALA A 111 2.85 12.71 -10.53
N HIS A 112 4.10 12.36 -10.87
CA HIS A 112 4.98 11.63 -9.97
C HIS A 112 6.46 11.91 -10.22
N LYS A 113 7.27 11.77 -9.18
CA LYS A 113 8.72 11.97 -9.22
C LYS A 113 9.42 10.95 -8.32
N ARG A 114 10.65 10.59 -8.66
CA ARG A 114 11.54 9.78 -7.83
C ARG A 114 12.86 10.53 -7.67
N ILE A 115 13.31 10.68 -6.42
CA ILE A 115 14.55 11.36 -6.06
C ILE A 115 15.45 10.30 -5.44
N ARG A 116 16.62 10.08 -6.02
CA ARG A 116 17.61 9.15 -5.49
C ARG A 116 18.31 9.79 -4.29
N LEU A 117 18.51 9.00 -3.24
CA LEU A 117 19.32 9.37 -2.09
C LEU A 117 20.76 8.91 -2.32
N GLU A 118 21.71 9.84 -2.24
CA GLU A 118 23.14 9.56 -2.40
C GLU A 118 23.80 9.53 -1.03
N GLY A 119 23.92 8.34 -0.45
CA GLY A 119 24.51 8.16 0.87
C GLY A 119 23.59 7.44 1.85
N THR A 120 24.04 7.36 3.10
CA THR A 120 23.35 6.70 4.22
C THR A 120 23.32 7.61 5.44
N GLY A 121 22.43 7.32 6.40
CA GLY A 121 22.40 8.03 7.68
C GLY A 121 21.76 9.42 7.65
N TYR A 122 20.91 9.70 6.68
CA TYR A 122 20.16 10.96 6.63
C TYR A 122 19.32 11.17 7.88
N GLN A 123 19.38 12.39 8.42
CA GLN A 123 18.47 12.78 9.50
C GLN A 123 17.06 13.04 8.96
N ALA A 124 16.04 12.88 9.80
CA ALA A 124 14.65 13.05 9.39
C ALA A 124 14.36 14.45 8.82
N LYS A 125 14.99 15.49 9.37
CA LYS A 125 14.88 16.87 8.85
C LYS A 125 15.42 17.01 7.43
N GLU A 126 16.52 16.35 7.11
CA GLU A 126 17.13 16.37 5.78
C GLU A 126 16.24 15.65 4.76
N ILE A 127 15.72 14.47 5.13
CA ILE A 127 14.75 13.72 4.30
C ILE A 127 13.49 14.54 4.04
N LEU A 128 12.92 15.18 5.07
CA LEU A 128 11.75 16.05 4.92
C LEU A 128 12.03 17.27 4.06
N GLU A 129 13.23 17.87 4.14
CA GLU A 129 13.62 18.98 3.27
C GLU A 129 13.70 18.54 1.81
N ILE A 130 14.38 17.42 1.52
CA ILE A 130 14.49 16.85 0.16
C ILE A 130 13.08 16.52 -0.39
N ALA A 131 12.23 15.90 0.44
CA ALA A 131 10.85 15.58 0.07
C ALA A 131 10.06 16.85 -0.24
N TYR A 132 10.13 17.85 0.61
CA TYR A 132 9.42 19.12 0.44
C TYR A 132 9.83 19.87 -0.83
N GLN A 133 11.14 19.99 -1.09
CA GLN A 133 11.65 20.60 -2.34
C GLN A 133 11.23 19.78 -3.57
N GLY A 134 11.21 18.45 -3.44
CA GLY A 134 10.70 17.57 -4.48
C GLY A 134 9.21 17.80 -4.77
N CYS A 135 8.40 17.99 -3.72
CA CYS A 135 6.96 18.29 -3.85
C CYS A 135 6.72 19.66 -4.50
N LEU A 136 7.47 20.70 -4.08
CA LEU A 136 7.38 22.03 -4.71
C LEU A 136 7.69 21.96 -6.23
N GLY A 137 8.75 21.25 -6.59
CA GLY A 137 9.10 21.05 -7.99
C GLY A 137 8.02 20.27 -8.77
N LEU A 138 7.45 19.21 -8.17
CA LEU A 138 6.40 18.43 -8.80
C LEU A 138 5.10 19.24 -8.97
N CYS A 139 4.73 20.04 -7.98
CA CYS A 139 3.58 20.95 -8.09
C CYS A 139 3.77 21.97 -9.22
N ALA A 140 4.96 22.58 -9.30
CA ALA A 140 5.27 23.53 -10.37
C ALA A 140 5.18 22.90 -11.78
N ASP A 141 5.71 21.67 -11.94
CA ASP A 141 5.67 20.91 -13.19
C ASP A 141 4.24 20.49 -13.58
N SER A 142 3.31 20.46 -12.63
CA SER A 142 1.93 19.96 -12.80
C SER A 142 0.88 21.08 -12.81
N SER A 143 1.28 22.34 -12.90
CA SER A 143 0.37 23.49 -12.80
C SER A 143 -0.50 23.50 -11.52
N CYS A 144 0.01 22.92 -10.46
CA CYS A 144 -0.60 22.85 -9.13
C CYS A 144 0.27 23.68 -8.17
N ARG A 145 -0.31 24.22 -7.11
CA ARG A 145 0.44 24.91 -6.05
C ARG A 145 0.37 24.10 -4.77
N MET A 146 1.35 24.28 -3.87
CA MET A 146 1.32 23.62 -2.57
C MET A 146 0.06 24.00 -1.74
N GLU A 147 -0.47 25.21 -1.97
CA GLU A 147 -1.70 25.67 -1.31
C GLU A 147 -2.93 24.85 -1.73
N ASP A 148 -2.95 24.34 -2.97
CA ASP A 148 -4.04 23.52 -3.52
C ASP A 148 -4.04 22.08 -2.97
N ILE A 149 -2.98 21.67 -2.27
CA ILE A 149 -2.91 20.35 -1.62
C ILE A 149 -3.68 20.38 -0.30
N ASP A 150 -4.56 19.41 -0.08
CA ASP A 150 -5.39 19.30 1.12
C ASP A 150 -4.73 18.49 2.24
N ALA A 151 -4.02 17.41 1.88
CA ALA A 151 -3.34 16.56 2.85
C ALA A 151 -2.09 15.90 2.27
N VAL A 152 -1.21 15.43 3.15
CA VAL A 152 0.04 14.74 2.81
C VAL A 152 0.06 13.37 3.47
N GLY A 153 0.26 12.32 2.67
CA GLY A 153 0.52 10.97 3.14
C GLY A 153 2.00 10.65 3.03
N ILE A 154 2.57 10.08 4.08
CA ILE A 154 3.95 9.63 4.12
C ILE A 154 3.99 8.14 4.41
N SER A 155 4.59 7.40 3.51
CA SER A 155 4.98 6.00 3.70
C SER A 155 6.45 5.95 4.05
N CYS A 156 6.81 5.29 5.14
CA CYS A 156 8.21 5.19 5.58
C CYS A 156 8.53 3.75 5.98
N ILE A 157 9.77 3.34 5.71
CA ILE A 157 10.31 2.06 6.19
C ILE A 157 10.46 2.09 7.72
N GLY A 158 10.29 0.95 8.35
CA GLY A 158 10.48 0.78 9.80
C GLY A 158 9.18 0.56 10.57
N ASN A 159 9.31 0.54 11.89
CA ASN A 159 8.16 0.40 12.81
C ASN A 159 7.59 1.78 13.14
N ILE A 160 6.30 1.98 12.85
CA ILE A 160 5.65 3.29 12.90
C ILE A 160 4.34 3.21 13.68
N ASP A 161 4.16 4.11 14.63
CA ASP A 161 2.84 4.40 15.17
C ASP A 161 2.07 5.27 14.17
N TYR A 162 1.15 4.68 13.43
CA TYR A 162 0.36 5.38 12.41
C TYR A 162 -0.60 6.44 12.99
N LYS A 163 -0.87 6.42 14.31
CA LYS A 163 -1.77 7.38 14.98
C LYS A 163 -1.08 8.71 15.24
N THR A 164 0.18 8.65 15.67
CA THR A 164 1.00 9.83 15.97
C THR A 164 1.90 10.22 14.79
N GLY A 165 2.26 9.25 13.95
CA GLY A 165 3.28 9.37 12.92
C GLY A 165 4.70 9.26 13.47
N THR A 166 4.86 8.64 14.64
CA THR A 166 6.18 8.42 15.25
C THR A 166 6.84 7.18 14.66
N VAL A 167 8.06 7.32 14.16
CA VAL A 167 8.91 6.21 13.73
C VAL A 167 9.67 5.72 14.96
N PHE A 168 9.26 4.59 15.53
CA PHE A 168 9.92 4.00 16.69
C PHE A 168 11.32 3.50 16.34
N PHE A 169 11.45 2.87 15.18
CA PHE A 169 12.73 2.34 14.72
C PHE A 169 12.77 2.18 13.20
N ALA A 170 13.78 2.76 12.56
CA ALA A 170 14.11 2.57 11.15
C ALA A 170 15.63 2.37 11.01
N PRO A 171 16.12 1.11 11.04
CA PRO A 171 17.56 0.82 11.11
C PRO A 171 18.33 1.35 9.91
N GLN A 172 17.75 1.40 8.73
CA GLN A 172 18.39 1.89 7.51
C GLN A 172 18.80 3.36 7.60
N PHE A 173 18.08 4.16 8.41
CA PHE A 173 18.37 5.56 8.70
C PHE A 173 18.99 5.76 10.08
N GLN A 174 19.10 4.71 10.90
CA GLN A 174 19.46 4.77 12.31
C GLN A 174 18.52 5.68 13.13
N TRP A 175 17.26 5.77 12.72
CA TRP A 175 16.24 6.53 13.43
C TRP A 175 15.69 5.73 14.59
N LYS A 176 15.50 6.44 15.70
CA LYS A 176 14.85 5.94 16.91
C LYS A 176 13.97 7.02 17.50
N ASP A 177 12.72 6.69 17.78
CA ASP A 177 11.71 7.56 18.39
C ASP A 177 11.59 8.94 17.69
N VAL A 178 11.53 8.93 16.35
CA VAL A 178 11.46 10.14 15.52
C VAL A 178 10.01 10.55 15.31
N GLU A 179 9.62 11.74 15.72
CA GLU A 179 8.27 12.32 15.55
C GLU A 179 8.04 12.83 14.11
N LEU A 180 8.23 11.94 13.12
CA LEU A 180 8.17 12.27 11.69
C LEU A 180 6.87 12.98 11.31
N GLY A 181 5.74 12.52 11.84
CA GLY A 181 4.44 13.10 11.56
C GLY A 181 4.31 14.55 12.05
N GLN A 182 4.82 14.86 13.24
CA GLN A 182 4.83 16.23 13.76
C GLN A 182 5.74 17.12 12.93
N MET A 183 6.98 16.67 12.69
CA MET A 183 7.94 17.41 11.87
C MET A 183 7.43 17.71 10.47
N ALA A 184 6.72 16.74 9.87
CA ALA A 184 6.12 16.92 8.56
C ALA A 184 4.93 17.90 8.60
N ARG A 185 4.05 17.84 9.62
CA ARG A 185 2.97 18.85 9.79
C ARG A 185 3.53 20.26 9.90
N GLU A 186 4.61 20.45 10.67
CA GLU A 186 5.29 21.73 10.78
C GLU A 186 5.90 22.20 9.45
N LYS A 187 6.44 21.26 8.67
CA LYS A 187 7.09 21.60 7.39
C LYS A 187 6.08 21.89 6.27
N PHE A 188 5.06 21.07 6.12
CA PHE A 188 4.09 21.17 5.04
C PHE A 188 2.93 22.11 5.34
N GLN A 189 2.69 22.46 6.62
CA GLN A 189 1.54 23.25 7.09
C GLN A 189 0.20 22.67 6.60
N LYS A 190 0.09 21.34 6.56
CA LYS A 190 -1.05 20.56 6.10
C LYS A 190 -1.31 19.39 7.05
N PRO A 191 -2.50 18.79 7.05
CA PRO A 191 -2.73 17.49 7.67
C PRO A 191 -1.74 16.45 7.11
N VAL A 192 -1.06 15.72 8.01
CA VAL A 192 -0.08 14.69 7.61
C VAL A 192 -0.43 13.37 8.25
N TYR A 193 -0.39 12.31 7.44
CA TYR A 193 -0.64 10.93 7.83
C TYR A 193 0.59 10.09 7.49
N VAL A 194 1.11 9.35 8.47
CA VAL A 194 2.33 8.55 8.29
C VAL A 194 1.99 7.10 8.56
N ASP A 195 2.44 6.20 7.68
CA ASP A 195 2.25 4.75 7.86
C ASP A 195 3.48 3.97 7.37
N ASN A 196 3.52 2.68 7.74
CA ASN A 196 4.55 1.76 7.29
C ASN A 196 4.44 1.49 5.78
N ASP A 197 5.58 1.29 5.13
CA ASP A 197 5.74 1.10 3.68
C ASP A 197 5.00 -0.14 3.13
N MET A 198 4.97 -1.25 3.85
CA MET A 198 4.26 -2.46 3.41
C MET A 198 2.74 -2.26 3.46
N LYS A 199 2.24 -1.62 4.52
CA LYS A 199 0.82 -1.33 4.68
C LYS A 199 0.35 -0.33 3.63
N SER A 200 1.12 0.74 3.43
CA SER A 200 0.88 1.70 2.35
C SER A 200 0.91 1.03 0.98
N SER A 201 1.86 0.12 0.73
CA SER A 201 1.92 -0.61 -0.55
C SER A 201 0.67 -1.44 -0.81
N LEU A 202 0.14 -2.14 0.20
CA LEU A 202 -1.09 -2.92 0.04
C LEU A 202 -2.32 -2.02 -0.16
N ILE A 203 -2.40 -0.88 0.54
CA ILE A 203 -3.44 0.13 0.30
C ILE A 203 -3.40 0.61 -1.16
N GLY A 204 -2.22 0.98 -1.65
CA GLY A 204 -2.05 1.44 -3.03
C GLY A 204 -2.41 0.38 -4.08
N LEU A 205 -2.06 -0.87 -3.84
CA LEU A 205 -2.45 -2.01 -4.69
C LEU A 205 -3.97 -2.20 -4.70
N ALA A 206 -4.61 -2.20 -3.53
CA ALA A 206 -6.05 -2.40 -3.40
C ALA A 206 -6.87 -1.27 -4.05
N HIS A 207 -6.37 -0.03 -4.01
CA HIS A 207 -7.02 1.07 -4.72
C HIS A 207 -6.94 0.95 -6.24
N ARG A 208 -5.79 0.53 -6.77
CA ARG A 208 -5.61 0.33 -8.22
C ARG A 208 -6.33 -0.90 -8.76
N ARG A 209 -6.46 -1.94 -7.93
CA ARG A 209 -7.06 -3.22 -8.30
C ARG A 209 -8.41 -3.38 -7.63
N LYS A 210 -9.48 -2.98 -8.34
CA LYS A 210 -10.87 -3.07 -7.85
C LYS A 210 -11.27 -4.51 -7.48
N ASP A 211 -10.67 -5.52 -8.14
CA ASP A 211 -10.94 -6.94 -7.91
C ASP A 211 -10.46 -7.44 -6.54
N ILE A 212 -9.48 -6.76 -5.91
CA ILE A 212 -8.98 -7.13 -4.58
C ILE A 212 -9.33 -6.13 -3.48
N ARG A 213 -9.96 -4.99 -3.79
CA ARG A 213 -10.21 -3.89 -2.85
C ARG A 213 -10.94 -4.31 -1.57
N HIS A 214 -11.83 -5.27 -1.67
CA HIS A 214 -12.63 -5.78 -0.55
C HIS A 214 -12.38 -7.26 -0.25
N GLU A 215 -11.33 -7.82 -0.81
CA GLU A 215 -10.95 -9.22 -0.62
C GLU A 215 -9.96 -9.36 0.55
N ASP A 216 -9.73 -10.61 0.95
CA ASP A 216 -8.69 -10.97 1.90
C ASP A 216 -7.37 -11.17 1.16
N VAL A 217 -6.40 -10.31 1.44
CA VAL A 217 -5.15 -10.21 0.68
C VAL A 217 -3.95 -10.22 1.61
N THR A 218 -2.92 -10.98 1.26
CA THR A 218 -1.57 -10.85 1.82
C THR A 218 -0.65 -10.32 0.71
N TYR A 219 -0.01 -9.19 0.95
CA TYR A 219 1.08 -8.68 0.13
C TYR A 219 2.41 -9.05 0.78
N LEU A 220 3.32 -9.59 -0.01
CA LEU A 220 4.67 -9.99 0.39
C LEU A 220 5.68 -9.30 -0.53
N SER A 221 6.64 -8.60 0.04
CA SER A 221 7.71 -7.90 -0.69
C SER A 221 9.06 -8.51 -0.38
N ILE A 222 9.82 -8.86 -1.42
CA ILE A 222 11.17 -9.41 -1.35
C ILE A 222 12.14 -8.44 -2.04
N GLY A 223 13.06 -7.88 -1.26
CA GLY A 223 13.99 -6.86 -1.76
C GLY A 223 15.23 -6.70 -0.87
N THR A 224 15.50 -5.49 -0.40
CA THR A 224 16.52 -5.21 0.63
C THR A 224 16.12 -5.78 1.99
N GLY A 225 14.81 -5.91 2.24
CA GLY A 225 14.19 -6.61 3.34
C GLY A 225 13.16 -7.63 2.86
N VAL A 226 12.54 -8.35 3.80
CA VAL A 226 11.35 -9.18 3.58
C VAL A 226 10.25 -8.66 4.49
N GLY A 227 9.22 -8.10 3.90
CA GLY A 227 8.08 -7.54 4.62
C GLY A 227 6.75 -8.01 4.07
N SER A 228 5.69 -7.89 4.87
CA SER A 228 4.34 -8.15 4.40
C SER A 228 3.31 -7.18 4.98
N ALA A 229 2.17 -7.12 4.32
CA ALA A 229 0.95 -6.50 4.85
C ALA A 229 -0.23 -7.43 4.59
N ILE A 230 -1.19 -7.41 5.48
CA ILE A 230 -2.39 -8.26 5.43
C ILE A 230 -3.61 -7.35 5.44
N MET A 231 -4.60 -7.68 4.63
CA MET A 231 -5.89 -7.00 4.54
C MET A 231 -7.01 -8.03 4.62
N TYR A 232 -8.03 -7.75 5.41
CA TYR A 232 -9.27 -8.49 5.46
C TYR A 232 -10.45 -7.58 5.13
N GLY A 233 -11.24 -7.97 4.13
CA GLY A 233 -12.43 -7.21 3.73
C GLY A 233 -12.14 -5.73 3.46
N GLY A 234 -10.99 -5.40 2.87
CA GLY A 234 -10.57 -4.01 2.61
C GLY A 234 -9.91 -3.29 3.80
N SER A 235 -9.74 -3.94 4.96
CA SER A 235 -9.15 -3.32 6.15
C SER A 235 -7.76 -3.88 6.46
N ILE A 236 -6.76 -3.02 6.64
CA ILE A 236 -5.39 -3.43 6.97
C ILE A 236 -5.32 -3.98 8.39
N VAL A 237 -4.68 -5.15 8.52
CA VAL A 237 -4.35 -5.76 9.81
C VAL A 237 -3.10 -5.09 10.38
N ARG A 238 -3.25 -4.39 11.49
CA ARG A 238 -2.17 -3.59 12.08
C ARG A 238 -1.51 -4.25 13.29
N GLY A 239 -2.26 -5.05 14.06
CA GLY A 239 -1.83 -5.50 15.39
C GLY A 239 -1.87 -4.37 16.41
N SER A 240 -1.36 -4.64 17.61
CA SER A 240 -1.37 -3.66 18.72
C SER A 240 -0.49 -2.46 18.46
N ASP A 241 0.70 -2.69 17.88
CA ASP A 241 1.76 -1.69 17.71
C ASP A 241 2.09 -1.45 16.23
N ASN A 242 1.11 -1.65 15.35
CA ASN A 242 1.28 -1.57 13.89
C ASN A 242 2.37 -2.50 13.31
N ALA A 243 2.74 -3.56 14.05
CA ALA A 243 3.82 -4.49 13.70
C ALA A 243 3.32 -5.81 13.07
N ALA A 244 2.02 -5.94 12.77
CA ALA A 244 1.53 -7.12 12.03
C ALA A 244 2.18 -7.18 10.65
N GLY A 245 2.69 -8.36 10.27
CA GLY A 245 3.31 -8.55 8.95
C GLY A 245 4.84 -8.57 8.95
N GLU A 246 5.51 -8.56 10.11
CA GLU A 246 6.97 -8.67 10.22
C GLU A 246 7.47 -10.10 9.91
N VAL A 247 7.13 -10.60 8.71
CA VAL A 247 7.36 -11.98 8.29
C VAL A 247 8.82 -12.28 7.96
N GLY A 248 9.63 -11.26 7.71
CA GLY A 248 11.07 -11.39 7.52
C GLY A 248 11.79 -11.99 8.73
N HIS A 249 11.16 -11.89 9.91
CA HIS A 249 11.71 -12.42 11.17
C HIS A 249 11.10 -13.78 11.58
N ILE A 250 10.24 -14.39 10.75
CA ILE A 250 9.81 -15.77 10.96
C ILE A 250 11.03 -16.70 10.79
N ILE A 251 11.22 -17.63 11.71
CA ILE A 251 12.32 -18.59 11.67
C ILE A 251 11.98 -19.71 10.68
N LEU A 252 12.82 -19.86 9.65
CA LEU A 252 12.78 -21.00 8.71
C LEU A 252 13.68 -22.13 9.15
N GLU A 253 14.84 -21.82 9.72
CA GLU A 253 15.85 -22.79 10.16
C GLU A 253 16.34 -22.45 11.56
N SER A 254 16.00 -23.26 12.56
CA SER A 254 16.32 -22.97 13.96
C SER A 254 17.82 -22.84 14.26
N SER A 255 18.67 -23.53 13.49
CA SER A 255 20.13 -23.47 13.56
C SER A 255 20.74 -22.72 12.36
N GLY A 256 19.99 -21.78 11.80
CA GLY A 256 20.36 -21.08 10.59
C GLY A 256 21.24 -19.84 10.80
N ARG A 257 21.21 -18.93 9.85
CA ARG A 257 22.03 -17.71 9.80
C ARG A 257 21.60 -16.71 10.89
N LEU A 258 22.58 -16.02 11.48
CA LEU A 258 22.31 -14.94 12.44
C LEU A 258 21.62 -13.77 11.72
N CYS A 259 20.56 -13.27 12.31
CA CYS A 259 19.79 -12.12 11.85
C CYS A 259 20.14 -10.87 12.69
N ASP A 260 20.06 -9.68 12.07
CA ASP A 260 20.29 -8.41 12.76
C ASP A 260 19.30 -8.17 13.92
N CYS A 261 18.16 -8.88 13.94
CA CYS A 261 17.23 -8.85 15.08
C CYS A 261 17.72 -9.64 16.31
N GLY A 262 18.86 -10.29 16.23
CA GLY A 262 19.45 -11.12 17.28
C GLY A 262 19.02 -12.60 17.28
N SER A 263 18.03 -12.97 16.45
CA SER A 263 17.60 -14.37 16.29
C SER A 263 18.39 -15.08 15.19
N THR A 264 18.33 -16.42 15.15
CA THR A 264 18.91 -17.21 14.07
C THR A 264 17.84 -17.77 13.14
N GLY A 265 18.15 -17.88 11.83
CA GLY A 265 17.32 -18.54 10.83
C GLY A 265 16.11 -17.77 10.33
N CYS A 266 16.07 -16.46 10.55
CA CYS A 266 15.00 -15.60 10.02
C CYS A 266 14.93 -15.64 8.49
N VAL A 267 13.73 -15.58 7.93
CA VAL A 267 13.47 -15.56 6.47
C VAL A 267 14.37 -14.57 5.72
N GLN A 268 14.53 -13.35 6.25
CA GLN A 268 15.31 -12.32 5.58
C GLN A 268 16.79 -12.65 5.41
N THR A 269 17.35 -13.52 6.26
CA THR A 269 18.74 -13.98 6.11
C THR A 269 18.95 -14.94 4.94
N TYR A 270 17.88 -15.33 4.24
CA TYR A 270 17.91 -16.22 3.07
C TYR A 270 17.45 -15.53 1.78
N LEU A 271 16.51 -14.56 1.85
CA LEU A 271 15.81 -14.05 0.68
C LEU A 271 16.12 -12.59 0.33
N THR A 272 16.84 -11.85 1.17
CA THR A 272 17.20 -10.45 0.83
C THR A 272 18.33 -10.38 -0.18
N LYS A 273 18.45 -9.26 -0.88
CA LYS A 273 19.49 -9.00 -1.88
C LYS A 273 20.89 -9.31 -1.35
N ASN A 274 21.23 -8.79 -0.18
CA ASN A 274 22.56 -9.00 0.42
C ASN A 274 22.76 -10.46 0.82
N SER A 275 21.75 -11.06 1.45
CA SER A 275 21.81 -12.48 1.85
C SER A 275 22.00 -13.44 0.67
N LEU A 276 21.39 -13.16 -0.49
CA LEU A 276 21.61 -13.97 -1.70
C LEU A 276 23.07 -13.93 -2.17
N ILE A 277 23.66 -12.72 -2.18
CA ILE A 277 25.07 -12.54 -2.57
C ILE A 277 26.01 -13.24 -1.59
N GLU A 278 25.79 -13.07 -0.29
CA GLU A 278 26.60 -13.71 0.76
C GLU A 278 26.54 -15.23 0.68
N GLN A 279 25.36 -15.80 0.54
CA GLN A 279 25.19 -17.26 0.41
C GLN A 279 25.92 -17.84 -0.81
N CYS A 280 25.93 -17.12 -1.94
CA CYS A 280 26.69 -17.55 -3.11
C CYS A 280 28.19 -17.53 -2.84
N ARG A 281 28.71 -16.48 -2.19
CA ARG A 281 30.15 -16.37 -1.84
C ARG A 281 30.59 -17.45 -0.87
N GLU A 282 29.78 -17.76 0.13
CA GLU A 282 30.05 -18.88 1.08
C GLU A 282 30.14 -20.25 0.40
N GLN A 283 29.44 -20.40 -0.74
CA GLN A 283 29.51 -21.60 -1.56
C GLN A 283 30.66 -21.57 -2.60
N GLY A 284 31.52 -20.55 -2.53
CA GLY A 284 32.70 -20.43 -3.42
C GLY A 284 32.36 -19.78 -4.77
N HIS A 285 31.21 -19.15 -4.93
CA HIS A 285 30.81 -18.45 -6.15
C HIS A 285 31.00 -16.93 -5.98
N GLU A 286 31.99 -16.37 -6.67
CA GLU A 286 32.25 -14.93 -6.66
C GLU A 286 31.22 -14.20 -7.47
N VAL A 287 30.22 -13.64 -6.78
CA VAL A 287 29.16 -12.78 -7.37
C VAL A 287 29.21 -11.39 -6.75
N LYS A 288 29.04 -10.36 -7.57
CA LYS A 288 29.03 -8.95 -7.15
C LYS A 288 27.62 -8.46 -6.86
N ASP A 289 26.64 -8.99 -7.58
CA ASP A 289 25.25 -8.60 -7.48
C ASP A 289 24.31 -9.78 -7.81
N VAL A 290 23.03 -9.57 -7.56
CA VAL A 290 21.99 -10.58 -7.78
C VAL A 290 21.77 -10.86 -9.27
N HIS A 291 22.07 -9.90 -10.17
CA HIS A 291 21.98 -10.13 -11.63
C HIS A 291 22.87 -11.28 -12.09
N GLN A 292 24.09 -11.34 -11.58
CA GLN A 292 25.03 -12.41 -11.95
C GLN A 292 24.51 -13.80 -11.55
N ILE A 293 23.79 -13.91 -10.41
CA ILE A 293 23.16 -15.17 -9.98
C ILE A 293 22.11 -15.61 -11.01
N TYR A 294 21.21 -14.71 -11.39
CA TYR A 294 20.13 -15.05 -12.33
C TYR A 294 20.59 -15.18 -13.77
N GLU A 295 21.67 -14.50 -14.18
CA GLU A 295 22.32 -14.76 -15.47
C GLU A 295 22.92 -16.16 -15.54
N ALA A 296 23.61 -16.61 -14.47
CA ALA A 296 24.11 -17.97 -14.37
C ALA A 296 22.94 -18.99 -14.38
N TYR A 297 21.85 -18.71 -13.69
CA TYR A 297 20.63 -19.51 -13.75
C TYR A 297 20.07 -19.64 -15.18
N ARG A 298 19.97 -18.50 -15.92
CA ARG A 298 19.49 -18.49 -17.32
C ARG A 298 20.43 -19.27 -18.27
N ARG A 299 21.74 -19.28 -17.95
CA ARG A 299 22.72 -20.12 -18.66
C ARG A 299 22.66 -21.58 -18.23
N LYS A 300 21.79 -21.97 -17.30
CA LYS A 300 21.64 -23.34 -16.76
C LYS A 300 22.90 -23.86 -16.08
N GLU A 301 23.66 -23.00 -15.44
CA GLU A 301 24.77 -23.41 -14.59
C GLU A 301 24.23 -24.19 -13.39
N GLY A 302 24.81 -25.36 -13.10
CA GLY A 302 24.30 -26.31 -12.09
C GLY A 302 24.15 -25.66 -10.71
N TRP A 303 25.19 -24.95 -10.25
CA TRP A 303 25.18 -24.27 -8.96
C TRP A 303 24.07 -23.22 -8.84
N ALA A 304 23.91 -22.43 -9.89
CA ALA A 304 22.89 -21.37 -9.89
C ALA A 304 21.46 -21.94 -9.94
N SER A 305 21.29 -23.06 -10.66
CA SER A 305 20.01 -23.79 -10.70
C SER A 305 19.65 -24.32 -9.31
N GLU A 306 20.58 -25.00 -8.64
CA GLU A 306 20.37 -25.49 -7.27
C GLU A 306 20.14 -24.37 -6.28
N PHE A 307 20.85 -23.25 -6.42
CA PHE A 307 20.69 -22.08 -5.58
C PHE A 307 19.28 -21.47 -5.69
N VAL A 308 18.84 -21.16 -6.91
CA VAL A 308 17.52 -20.54 -7.16
C VAL A 308 16.39 -21.50 -6.76
N GLU A 309 16.53 -22.79 -7.00
CA GLU A 309 15.58 -23.82 -6.55
C GLU A 309 15.43 -23.83 -5.02
N ARG A 310 16.54 -23.72 -4.28
CA ARG A 310 16.52 -23.62 -2.81
C ARG A 310 15.88 -22.32 -2.33
N GLN A 311 16.20 -21.17 -2.94
CA GLN A 311 15.55 -19.90 -2.61
C GLN A 311 14.04 -19.95 -2.89
N GLY A 312 13.64 -20.56 -4.01
CA GLY A 312 12.24 -20.81 -4.32
C GLY A 312 11.55 -21.70 -3.28
N GLN A 313 12.26 -22.66 -2.70
CA GLN A 313 11.73 -23.49 -1.61
C GLN A 313 11.52 -22.67 -0.33
N TYR A 314 12.48 -21.81 0.06
CA TYR A 314 12.30 -20.93 1.22
C TYR A 314 11.11 -19.98 1.07
N LEU A 315 10.97 -19.36 -0.09
CA LEU A 315 9.86 -18.48 -0.37
C LEU A 315 8.52 -19.26 -0.40
N ALA A 316 8.50 -20.48 -0.93
CA ALA A 316 7.31 -21.33 -0.90
C ALA A 316 6.91 -21.74 0.53
N MET A 317 7.87 -22.01 1.40
CA MET A 317 7.62 -22.28 2.82
C MET A 317 7.06 -21.06 3.54
N LEU A 318 7.58 -19.87 3.26
CA LEU A 318 7.03 -18.62 3.80
C LEU A 318 5.58 -18.43 3.34
N ILE A 319 5.30 -18.54 2.04
CA ILE A 319 3.93 -18.43 1.49
C ILE A 319 3.00 -19.46 2.14
N ARG A 320 3.45 -20.70 2.27
CA ARG A 320 2.70 -21.75 2.98
C ARG A 320 2.33 -21.30 4.41
N ASN A 321 3.29 -20.79 5.17
CA ASN A 321 3.04 -20.34 6.53
C ASN A 321 2.02 -19.20 6.57
N LEU A 322 2.10 -18.24 5.66
CA LEU A 322 1.14 -17.14 5.55
C LEU A 322 -0.28 -17.65 5.21
N VAL A 323 -0.39 -18.63 4.29
CA VAL A 323 -1.69 -19.26 3.97
C VAL A 323 -2.28 -19.95 5.19
N TYR A 324 -1.48 -20.68 5.98
CA TYR A 324 -1.98 -21.35 7.20
C TYR A 324 -2.32 -20.37 8.32
N MET A 325 -1.62 -19.25 8.42
CA MET A 325 -1.85 -18.25 9.48
C MET A 325 -3.02 -17.33 9.17
N TYR A 326 -3.10 -16.85 7.92
CA TYR A 326 -4.02 -15.79 7.53
C TYR A 326 -5.16 -16.26 6.63
N ASN A 327 -4.99 -17.36 5.90
CA ASN A 327 -5.99 -17.92 4.99
C ASN A 327 -6.60 -16.90 4.02
N THR A 328 -5.79 -15.96 3.54
CA THR A 328 -6.22 -14.96 2.58
C THR A 328 -6.41 -15.57 1.19
N ARG A 329 -7.35 -15.03 0.41
CA ARG A 329 -7.63 -15.50 -0.95
C ARG A 329 -6.52 -15.15 -1.94
N TYR A 330 -5.89 -13.99 -1.76
CA TYR A 330 -4.82 -13.51 -2.62
C TYR A 330 -3.50 -13.46 -1.86
N ILE A 331 -2.45 -14.03 -2.46
CA ILE A 331 -1.05 -13.82 -2.07
C ILE A 331 -0.39 -13.05 -3.21
N LEU A 332 -0.15 -11.78 -2.99
CA LEU A 332 0.51 -10.91 -3.94
C LEU A 332 1.99 -10.83 -3.60
N VAL A 333 2.87 -11.25 -4.51
CA VAL A 333 4.31 -11.29 -4.28
C VAL A 333 4.99 -10.25 -5.17
N GLY A 334 5.69 -9.32 -4.55
CA GLY A 334 6.38 -8.21 -5.22
C GLY A 334 7.76 -7.95 -4.62
N GLY A 335 8.24 -6.72 -4.78
CA GLY A 335 9.56 -6.28 -4.35
C GLY A 335 10.63 -6.47 -5.43
N ALA A 336 11.77 -5.80 -5.26
CA ALA A 336 12.78 -5.67 -6.30
C ALA A 336 13.31 -7.04 -6.80
N ILE A 337 13.54 -8.00 -5.89
CA ILE A 337 14.05 -9.32 -6.29
C ILE A 337 13.07 -10.04 -7.21
N VAL A 338 11.80 -10.08 -6.85
CA VAL A 338 10.76 -10.80 -7.64
C VAL A 338 10.45 -10.05 -8.95
N THR A 339 10.47 -8.73 -8.92
CA THR A 339 10.18 -7.91 -10.11
C THR A 339 11.31 -7.98 -11.14
N ASP A 340 12.57 -7.96 -10.69
CA ASP A 340 13.75 -7.99 -11.57
C ASP A 340 14.09 -9.42 -12.03
N PHE A 341 13.74 -10.42 -11.20
CA PHE A 341 14.03 -11.83 -11.43
C PHE A 341 12.76 -12.69 -11.24
N PRO A 342 11.84 -12.65 -12.22
CA PRO A 342 10.57 -13.37 -12.16
C PRO A 342 10.73 -14.90 -12.07
N GLU A 343 11.91 -15.42 -12.39
CA GLU A 343 12.26 -16.83 -12.28
C GLU A 343 12.05 -17.34 -10.84
N LEU A 344 12.44 -16.56 -9.83
CA LEU A 344 12.22 -16.92 -8.43
C LEU A 344 10.74 -17.13 -8.13
N PHE A 345 9.88 -16.22 -8.61
CA PHE A 345 8.44 -16.36 -8.44
C PHE A 345 7.89 -17.62 -9.12
N HIS A 346 8.34 -17.91 -10.34
CA HIS A 346 7.87 -19.09 -11.09
C HIS A 346 8.27 -20.41 -10.41
N VAL A 347 9.52 -20.52 -9.95
CA VAL A 347 10.01 -21.66 -9.17
C VAL A 347 9.18 -21.81 -7.89
N THR A 348 8.99 -20.71 -7.16
CA THR A 348 8.21 -20.68 -5.92
C THR A 348 6.77 -21.15 -6.14
N LYS A 349 6.07 -20.57 -7.12
CA LYS A 349 4.67 -20.87 -7.41
C LYS A 349 4.46 -22.36 -7.74
N GLY A 350 5.42 -22.96 -8.47
CA GLY A 350 5.40 -24.39 -8.77
C GLY A 350 5.47 -25.28 -7.51
N LYS A 351 6.18 -24.81 -6.46
CA LYS A 351 6.38 -25.58 -5.21
C LYS A 351 5.22 -25.43 -4.22
N VAL A 352 4.58 -24.26 -4.15
CA VAL A 352 3.55 -23.97 -3.13
C VAL A 352 2.41 -24.98 -3.16
N SER A 353 1.96 -25.39 -4.34
CA SER A 353 0.86 -26.34 -4.51
C SER A 353 1.09 -27.66 -3.78
N GLY A 354 2.33 -28.17 -3.75
CA GLY A 354 2.69 -29.40 -3.07
C GLY A 354 2.79 -29.28 -1.55
N LEU A 355 2.81 -28.05 -1.02
CA LEU A 355 2.96 -27.77 0.40
C LEU A 355 1.64 -27.49 1.13
N LEU A 356 0.51 -27.39 0.39
CA LEU A 356 -0.80 -27.04 0.92
C LEU A 356 -1.79 -28.20 0.86
N TYR A 357 -2.70 -28.28 1.84
CA TYR A 357 -3.85 -29.15 1.76
C TYR A 357 -4.79 -28.75 0.62
N ASP A 358 -5.50 -29.72 0.05
CA ASP A 358 -6.36 -29.52 -1.13
C ASP A 358 -7.43 -28.45 -0.95
N ASN A 359 -8.01 -28.35 0.24
CA ASN A 359 -9.03 -27.37 0.57
C ASN A 359 -8.48 -25.93 0.59
N LEU A 360 -7.22 -25.75 0.97
CA LEU A 360 -6.56 -24.43 0.98
C LEU A 360 -6.06 -24.00 -0.39
N ARG A 361 -5.83 -24.95 -1.30
CA ARG A 361 -5.45 -24.65 -2.69
C ARG A 361 -6.61 -24.13 -3.53
N LYS A 362 -7.84 -24.59 -3.21
CA LYS A 362 -9.03 -24.19 -3.95
C LYS A 362 -9.34 -22.72 -3.74
N GLY A 363 -9.25 -21.92 -4.81
CA GLY A 363 -9.56 -20.48 -4.78
C GLY A 363 -8.38 -19.59 -4.38
N LEU A 364 -7.25 -20.15 -3.94
CA LEU A 364 -6.04 -19.37 -3.66
C LEU A 364 -5.43 -18.82 -4.95
N GLN A 365 -5.25 -17.50 -5.00
CA GLN A 365 -4.62 -16.78 -6.09
C GLN A 365 -3.21 -16.34 -5.65
N ILE A 366 -2.18 -16.82 -6.34
CA ILE A 366 -0.80 -16.39 -6.09
C ILE A 366 -0.35 -15.63 -7.33
N GLU A 367 -0.09 -14.34 -7.17
CA GLU A 367 0.16 -13.42 -8.27
C GLU A 367 1.43 -12.60 -8.02
N MET A 368 2.15 -12.31 -9.10
CA MET A 368 3.30 -11.43 -9.06
C MET A 368 2.86 -9.97 -9.27
N VAL A 369 3.29 -9.10 -8.37
CA VAL A 369 3.09 -7.65 -8.48
C VAL A 369 4.29 -7.08 -9.26
N LYS A 370 4.01 -6.46 -10.40
CA LYS A 370 5.03 -5.83 -11.26
C LYS A 370 5.20 -4.34 -10.99
N GLU A 371 4.16 -3.72 -10.47
CA GLU A 371 4.13 -2.30 -10.17
C GLU A 371 5.08 -1.98 -9.02
N ARG A 372 5.94 -1.00 -9.27
CA ARG A 372 6.83 -0.42 -8.26
C ARG A 372 6.20 0.82 -7.64
N ASP A 373 6.69 1.19 -6.49
CA ASP A 373 6.29 2.44 -5.80
C ASP A 373 4.81 2.52 -5.42
N ASN A 374 4.19 1.38 -5.07
CA ASN A 374 2.82 1.35 -4.58
C ASN A 374 2.67 2.07 -3.23
N SER A 375 3.75 2.18 -2.45
CA SER A 375 3.75 2.77 -1.12
C SER A 375 3.40 4.26 -1.13
N ARG A 376 3.96 5.06 -2.08
CA ARG A 376 3.59 6.48 -2.21
C ARG A 376 2.12 6.66 -2.60
N ALA A 377 1.63 5.78 -3.51
CA ALA A 377 0.23 5.77 -3.90
C ALA A 377 -0.68 5.51 -2.71
N GLY A 378 -0.36 4.44 -1.95
CA GLY A 378 -1.12 4.09 -0.75
C GLY A 378 -1.06 5.16 0.34
N ALA A 379 0.08 5.86 0.48
CA ALA A 379 0.20 6.99 1.38
C ALA A 379 -0.76 8.13 0.98
N ALA A 380 -0.81 8.48 -0.33
CA ALA A 380 -1.75 9.49 -0.83
C ALA A 380 -3.21 9.09 -0.58
N PHE A 381 -3.58 7.84 -0.89
CA PHE A 381 -4.93 7.32 -0.63
C PHE A 381 -5.28 7.33 0.86
N ALA A 382 -4.37 6.89 1.73
CA ALA A 382 -4.61 6.89 3.17
C ALA A 382 -4.81 8.31 3.72
N ALA A 383 -4.04 9.28 3.22
CA ALA A 383 -4.19 10.69 3.58
C ALA A 383 -5.53 11.26 3.08
N GLN A 384 -5.93 10.94 1.86
CA GLN A 384 -7.21 11.36 1.29
C GLN A 384 -8.38 10.82 2.10
N GLU A 385 -8.38 9.53 2.42
CA GLU A 385 -9.43 8.89 3.21
C GLU A 385 -9.53 9.48 4.64
N ALA A 386 -8.38 9.71 5.29
CA ALA A 386 -8.36 10.30 6.63
C ALA A 386 -8.79 11.78 6.62
N PHE A 387 -8.42 12.53 5.59
CA PHE A 387 -8.88 13.92 5.39
C PHE A 387 -10.39 13.97 5.19
N LEU A 388 -10.95 13.09 4.35
CA LEU A 388 -12.41 12.98 4.14
C LEU A 388 -13.15 12.62 5.42
N GLU A 389 -12.63 11.68 6.22
CA GLU A 389 -13.23 11.34 7.52
C GLU A 389 -13.29 12.57 8.44
N GLN A 390 -12.23 13.35 8.49
CA GLN A 390 -12.17 14.56 9.30
C GLN A 390 -13.20 15.60 8.81
N MET A 391 -13.29 15.83 7.50
CA MET A 391 -14.22 16.78 6.91
C MET A 391 -15.68 16.37 7.13
N LEU A 392 -16.01 15.10 6.88
CA LEU A 392 -17.39 14.60 7.02
C LEU A 392 -17.85 14.46 8.48
N CYS A 393 -16.92 14.38 9.46
CA CYS A 393 -17.24 14.39 10.90
C CYS A 393 -17.39 15.80 11.46
N ALA A 394 -16.83 16.82 10.83
CA ALA A 394 -16.90 18.21 11.28
C ALA A 394 -18.25 18.91 10.94
N GLU A 395 -19.03 18.34 10.02
CA GLU A 395 -20.36 18.78 9.58
C GLU A 395 -21.50 18.00 10.29
#